data_5ebf6b709042e3488cecb05fa69606d4
#
_entry.id   5ebf6b709042e3488cecb05fa69606d4
#
_cell.length_a   1.000
_cell.length_b   1.000
_cell.length_c   1.000
_cell.angle_alpha   90.00
_cell.angle_beta   90.00
_cell.angle_gamma   90.00
#
_symmetry.space_group_name_H-M   'P 1'
#
loop_
_entity.id
_entity.type
_entity.pdbx_description
1 polymer ?
#
loop_
_entity_poly.entity_id
_entity_poly.type
_entity_poly.pdbx_seq_one_letter_code
_entity_poly.pdbx_strand_id
1 'polypeptide(L)'
;MGAARLGPARPGASDLDQVVVGPVAEPKAYVTDTHPLLLHASGGRGLSRRAAGCYKACEERAAIIYVPMAVLWETSLLARVGRVDLGRSLRAFAEDLFSNPAYQPFDLTAEQVSLADESRPNDDPFDALICASALDLQLPLITRDGPIQEWGRVRTIW
;
A
#
# COMPACT_ATOMS: atom_id res chain seq x y z
N MET A 1 69.36 25.66 -28.26
CA MET A 1 68.19 26.48 -27.88
C MET A 1 66.95 25.74 -28.29
N GLY A 2 66.36 24.98 -27.37
CA GLY A 2 65.13 24.17 -27.60
C GLY A 2 64.02 24.70 -26.69
N ALA A 3 63.01 25.32 -27.27
CA ALA A 3 61.85 25.79 -26.55
C ALA A 3 60.94 24.56 -26.23
N ALA A 4 60.81 24.27 -24.94
CA ALA A 4 59.84 23.29 -24.47
C ALA A 4 58.42 23.81 -24.69
N ARG A 5 57.64 23.16 -25.52
CA ARG A 5 56.20 23.39 -25.61
C ARG A 5 55.48 22.71 -24.45
N LEU A 6 54.97 23.48 -23.56
CA LEU A 6 54.01 23.04 -22.56
C LEU A 6 52.71 22.67 -23.28
N GLY A 7 52.32 21.43 -23.24
CA GLY A 7 51.00 20.97 -23.67
C GLY A 7 49.91 21.45 -22.77
N PRO A 8 48.66 21.53 -23.23
CA PRO A 8 47.56 22.03 -22.43
C PRO A 8 47.28 21.10 -21.24
N ALA A 9 47.12 21.72 -20.08
CA ALA A 9 46.74 21.05 -18.86
C ALA A 9 45.41 20.30 -19.06
N ARG A 10 45.36 19.04 -18.66
CA ARG A 10 44.11 18.28 -18.59
C ARG A 10 43.21 18.96 -17.55
N PRO A 11 41.90 19.17 -17.86
CA PRO A 11 40.99 19.61 -16.83
C PRO A 11 40.91 18.56 -15.74
N GLY A 12 41.07 19.01 -14.50
CA GLY A 12 41.10 18.16 -13.32
C GLY A 12 39.79 17.43 -13.13
N ALA A 13 39.91 16.18 -12.70
CA ALA A 13 38.83 15.34 -12.22
C ALA A 13 38.33 15.88 -10.86
N SER A 14 37.53 16.93 -10.84
CA SER A 14 37.06 17.51 -9.59
C SER A 14 35.58 17.83 -9.49
N ASP A 15 34.78 17.52 -10.50
CA ASP A 15 33.34 17.83 -10.45
C ASP A 15 32.41 16.63 -10.15
N LEU A 16 32.98 15.43 -9.94
CA LEU A 16 32.19 14.23 -9.58
C LEU A 16 32.20 13.89 -8.10
N ASP A 17 33.04 14.55 -7.31
CA ASP A 17 33.25 14.22 -5.88
C ASP A 17 32.20 14.82 -4.93
N GLN A 18 31.17 15.52 -5.42
CA GLN A 18 30.16 16.16 -4.58
C GLN A 18 28.71 15.77 -4.92
N VAL A 19 28.46 14.71 -5.67
CA VAL A 19 27.12 14.17 -5.77
C VAL A 19 26.82 13.38 -4.49
N VAL A 20 26.38 14.06 -3.44
CA VAL A 20 25.82 13.43 -2.26
C VAL A 20 24.43 12.93 -2.66
N VAL A 21 24.34 11.67 -3.06
CA VAL A 21 23.06 10.98 -3.15
C VAL A 21 22.61 10.75 -1.71
N GLY A 22 21.79 11.67 -1.19
CA GLY A 22 21.14 11.46 0.11
C GLY A 22 20.33 10.18 0.09
N PRO A 23 20.00 9.57 1.25
CA PRO A 23 19.16 8.39 1.30
C PRO A 23 17.84 8.72 0.59
N VAL A 24 17.54 7.98 -0.50
CA VAL A 24 16.22 8.03 -1.14
C VAL A 24 15.25 7.50 -0.09
N ALA A 25 14.34 8.36 0.40
CA ALA A 25 13.31 7.93 1.32
C ALA A 25 12.53 6.81 0.63
N GLU A 26 12.49 5.62 1.25
CA GLU A 26 11.68 4.52 0.72
C GLU A 26 10.22 5.00 0.60
N PRO A 27 9.55 4.71 -0.52
CA PRO A 27 8.16 5.07 -0.68
C PRO A 27 7.37 4.42 0.44
N LYS A 28 6.52 5.18 1.11
CA LYS A 28 5.61 4.64 2.12
C LYS A 28 4.70 3.62 1.45
N ALA A 29 4.49 2.50 2.10
CA ALA A 29 3.62 1.45 1.61
C ALA A 29 2.72 0.92 2.73
N TYR A 30 1.51 0.53 2.37
CA TYR A 30 0.48 0.09 3.30
C TYR A 30 -0.32 -1.06 2.68
N VAL A 31 -1.00 -1.82 3.53
CA VAL A 31 -2.07 -2.73 3.13
C VAL A 31 -3.40 -2.11 3.55
N THR A 32 -4.44 -2.21 2.75
CA THR A 32 -5.77 -1.73 3.14
C THR A 32 -6.68 -2.86 3.58
N ASP A 33 -7.46 -2.59 4.62
CA ASP A 33 -8.65 -3.35 4.96
C ASP A 33 -9.83 -2.91 4.08
N THR A 34 -10.89 -3.71 4.04
CA THR A 34 -12.07 -3.48 3.19
C THR A 34 -12.79 -2.19 3.56
N HIS A 35 -13.07 -1.99 4.84
CA HIS A 35 -13.89 -0.86 5.28
C HIS A 35 -13.24 0.51 5.01
N PRO A 36 -11.96 0.73 5.35
CA PRO A 36 -11.28 1.98 5.01
C PRO A 36 -11.26 2.28 3.52
N LEU A 37 -11.04 1.25 2.68
CA LEU A 37 -11.03 1.42 1.22
C LEU A 37 -12.40 1.90 0.72
N LEU A 38 -13.47 1.30 1.21
CA LEU A 38 -14.85 1.68 0.83
C LEU A 38 -15.20 3.08 1.31
N LEU A 39 -14.77 3.47 2.52
CA LEU A 39 -14.93 4.83 3.01
C LEU A 39 -14.18 5.84 2.12
N HIS A 40 -12.94 5.51 1.72
CA HIS A 40 -12.18 6.35 0.81
C HIS A 40 -12.88 6.49 -0.55
N ALA A 41 -13.33 5.38 -1.13
CA ALA A 41 -14.04 5.36 -2.42
C ALA A 41 -15.35 6.14 -2.39
N SER A 42 -15.98 6.28 -1.23
CA SER A 42 -17.22 7.04 -1.02
C SER A 42 -17.00 8.50 -0.60
N GLY A 43 -15.79 9.03 -0.79
CA GLY A 43 -15.45 10.43 -0.49
C GLY A 43 -14.70 10.66 0.82
N GLY A 44 -14.26 9.60 1.50
CA GLY A 44 -13.37 9.68 2.67
C GLY A 44 -14.03 10.06 3.99
N ARG A 45 -15.35 10.28 4.01
CA ARG A 45 -16.07 10.60 5.23
C ARG A 45 -16.03 9.40 6.19
N GLY A 46 -15.60 9.62 7.43
CA GLY A 46 -15.45 8.58 8.44
C GLY A 46 -14.03 7.98 8.53
N LEU A 47 -13.10 8.36 7.64
CA LEU A 47 -11.69 8.05 7.84
C LEU A 47 -11.10 8.90 8.95
N SER A 48 -10.20 8.31 9.74
CA SER A 48 -9.34 9.10 10.63
C SER A 48 -8.38 9.99 9.83
N ARG A 49 -7.82 11.02 10.48
CA ARG A 49 -6.84 11.89 9.83
C ARG A 49 -5.62 11.10 9.31
N ARG A 50 -5.16 10.10 10.08
CA ARG A 50 -4.01 9.26 9.69
C ARG A 50 -4.33 8.38 8.50
N ALA A 51 -5.47 7.68 8.53
CA ALA A 51 -5.91 6.85 7.42
C ALA A 51 -6.15 7.69 6.15
N ALA A 52 -6.82 8.81 6.26
CA ALA A 52 -7.04 9.75 5.14
C ALA A 52 -5.71 10.23 4.53
N GLY A 53 -4.70 10.47 5.37
CA GLY A 53 -3.35 10.84 4.95
C GLY A 53 -2.67 9.77 4.11
N CYS A 54 -2.86 8.48 4.45
CA CYS A 54 -2.33 7.35 3.66
C CYS A 54 -2.95 7.31 2.26
N TYR A 55 -4.27 7.42 2.17
CA TYR A 55 -4.97 7.43 0.87
C TYR A 55 -4.60 8.66 0.04
N LYS A 56 -4.52 9.83 0.67
CA LYS A 56 -4.08 11.05 -0.03
C LYS A 56 -2.67 10.88 -0.61
N ALA A 57 -1.73 10.36 0.17
CA ALA A 57 -0.38 10.08 -0.31
C ALA A 57 -0.36 9.09 -1.48
N CYS A 58 -1.25 8.09 -1.47
CA CYS A 58 -1.43 7.15 -2.56
C CYS A 58 -2.00 7.83 -3.82
N GLU A 59 -3.02 8.67 -3.68
CA GLU A 59 -3.58 9.45 -4.80
C GLU A 59 -2.54 10.39 -5.44
N GLU A 60 -1.65 10.95 -4.63
CA GLU A 60 -0.54 11.79 -5.05
C GLU A 60 0.68 10.99 -5.55
N ARG A 61 0.59 9.66 -5.58
CA ARG A 61 1.67 8.73 -5.95
C ARG A 61 2.93 8.85 -5.08
N ALA A 62 2.77 9.33 -3.86
CA ALA A 62 3.82 9.42 -2.85
C ALA A 62 3.84 8.20 -1.90
N ALA A 63 2.89 7.29 -2.04
CA ALA A 63 2.80 6.03 -1.32
C ALA A 63 2.16 4.96 -2.18
N ILE A 64 2.32 3.69 -1.78
CA ILE A 64 1.68 2.53 -2.41
C ILE A 64 0.69 1.95 -1.41
N ILE A 65 -0.50 1.59 -1.87
CA ILE A 65 -1.46 0.80 -1.10
C ILE A 65 -1.69 -0.53 -1.80
N TYR A 66 -1.32 -1.62 -1.13
CA TYR A 66 -1.63 -2.97 -1.57
C TYR A 66 -3.06 -3.32 -1.19
N VAL A 67 -3.80 -3.84 -2.15
CA VAL A 67 -5.20 -4.24 -2.00
C VAL A 67 -5.27 -5.76 -2.10
N PRO A 68 -5.41 -6.48 -0.98
CA PRO A 68 -5.59 -7.94 -1.00
C PRO A 68 -6.82 -8.33 -1.82
N MET A 69 -6.74 -9.43 -2.55
CA MET A 69 -7.89 -9.94 -3.32
C MET A 69 -9.08 -10.31 -2.40
N ALA A 70 -8.82 -10.66 -1.14
CA ALA A 70 -9.86 -10.84 -0.14
C ALA A 70 -10.72 -9.58 0.06
N VAL A 71 -10.13 -8.38 -0.04
CA VAL A 71 -10.87 -7.10 0.04
C VAL A 71 -11.87 -6.97 -1.10
N LEU A 72 -11.49 -7.30 -2.33
CA LEU A 72 -12.41 -7.25 -3.46
C LEU A 72 -13.53 -8.29 -3.33
N TRP A 73 -13.21 -9.49 -2.86
CA TRP A 73 -14.20 -10.53 -2.67
C TRP A 73 -15.19 -10.15 -1.57
N GLU A 74 -14.72 -9.66 -0.43
CA GLU A 74 -15.59 -9.16 0.63
C GLU A 74 -16.47 -8.01 0.14
N THR A 75 -15.91 -7.05 -0.60
CA THR A 75 -16.67 -5.94 -1.22
C THR A 75 -17.80 -6.47 -2.10
N SER A 76 -17.55 -7.50 -2.91
CA SER A 76 -18.56 -8.15 -3.73
C SER A 76 -19.70 -8.73 -2.88
N LEU A 77 -19.36 -9.42 -1.80
CA LEU A 77 -20.37 -10.02 -0.91
C LEU A 77 -21.17 -8.95 -0.16
N LEU A 78 -20.53 -7.90 0.31
CA LEU A 78 -21.22 -6.76 0.95
C LEU A 78 -22.17 -6.06 -0.01
N ALA A 79 -21.80 -5.90 -1.27
CA ALA A 79 -22.67 -5.34 -2.30
C ALA A 79 -23.88 -6.24 -2.58
N ARG A 80 -23.68 -7.56 -2.66
CA ARG A 80 -24.76 -8.54 -2.88
C ARG A 80 -25.82 -8.54 -1.79
N VAL A 81 -25.41 -8.35 -0.55
CA VAL A 81 -26.35 -8.30 0.60
C VAL A 81 -26.87 -6.88 0.88
N GLY A 82 -26.58 -5.91 0.02
CA GLY A 82 -27.08 -4.54 0.13
C GLY A 82 -26.46 -3.70 1.26
N ARG A 83 -25.32 -4.12 1.82
CA ARG A 83 -24.60 -3.37 2.85
C ARG A 83 -23.70 -2.27 2.27
N VAL A 84 -23.36 -2.39 1.01
CA VAL A 84 -22.55 -1.43 0.24
C VAL A 84 -23.20 -1.24 -1.12
N ASP A 85 -23.32 0.00 -1.55
CA ASP A 85 -23.71 0.35 -2.92
C ASP A 85 -22.48 0.89 -3.65
N LEU A 86 -21.98 0.12 -4.62
CA LEU A 86 -20.87 0.55 -5.46
C LEU A 86 -21.29 1.49 -6.59
N GLY A 87 -22.61 1.61 -6.87
CA GLY A 87 -23.14 2.38 -8.00
C GLY A 87 -22.71 1.84 -9.37
N ARG A 88 -21.99 0.71 -9.41
CA ARG A 88 -21.41 0.09 -10.62
C ARG A 88 -21.05 -1.37 -10.35
N SER A 89 -20.64 -2.10 -11.39
CA SER A 89 -20.16 -3.48 -11.21
C SER A 89 -18.85 -3.53 -10.43
N LEU A 90 -18.57 -4.67 -9.77
CA LEU A 90 -17.29 -4.90 -9.11
C LEU A 90 -16.12 -4.77 -10.09
N ARG A 91 -16.30 -5.25 -11.33
CA ARG A 91 -15.27 -5.13 -12.38
C ARG A 91 -14.92 -3.67 -12.65
N ALA A 92 -15.94 -2.82 -12.87
CA ALA A 92 -15.72 -1.40 -13.12
C ALA A 92 -15.08 -0.70 -11.91
N PHE A 93 -15.46 -1.08 -10.69
CA PHE A 93 -14.84 -0.58 -9.48
C PHE A 93 -13.34 -0.96 -9.40
N ALA A 94 -13.01 -2.21 -9.67
CA ALA A 94 -11.62 -2.69 -9.65
C ALA A 94 -10.77 -2.05 -10.75
N GLU A 95 -11.31 -1.94 -11.98
CA GLU A 95 -10.62 -1.29 -13.10
C GLU A 95 -10.30 0.18 -12.79
N ASP A 96 -11.24 0.90 -12.21
CA ASP A 96 -11.02 2.29 -11.79
C ASP A 96 -9.98 2.41 -10.66
N LEU A 97 -10.11 1.57 -9.62
CA LEU A 97 -9.18 1.54 -8.50
C LEU A 97 -7.74 1.32 -8.98
N PHE A 98 -7.52 0.28 -9.79
CA PHE A 98 -6.18 -0.07 -10.27
C PHE A 98 -5.72 0.73 -11.49
N SER A 99 -6.53 1.67 -11.98
CA SER A 99 -6.09 2.65 -12.97
C SER A 99 -5.03 3.61 -12.42
N ASN A 100 -5.04 3.84 -11.10
CA ASN A 100 -3.94 4.51 -10.40
C ASN A 100 -2.90 3.45 -10.01
N PRO A 101 -1.67 3.48 -10.57
CA PRO A 101 -0.64 2.47 -10.30
C PRO A 101 -0.14 2.48 -8.86
N ALA A 102 -0.48 3.47 -8.05
CA ALA A 102 -0.17 3.48 -6.62
C ALA A 102 -1.06 2.52 -5.81
N TYR A 103 -2.20 2.08 -6.35
CA TYR A 103 -2.97 0.95 -5.83
C TYR A 103 -2.53 -0.33 -6.52
N GLN A 104 -1.99 -1.27 -5.74
CA GLN A 104 -1.44 -2.52 -6.27
C GLN A 104 -2.32 -3.69 -5.83
N PRO A 105 -2.81 -4.51 -6.77
CA PRO A 105 -3.47 -5.76 -6.42
C PRO A 105 -2.47 -6.70 -5.73
N PHE A 106 -2.90 -7.38 -4.69
CA PHE A 106 -2.11 -8.38 -3.99
C PHE A 106 -2.82 -9.72 -4.03
N ASP A 107 -2.29 -10.61 -4.85
CA ASP A 107 -2.92 -11.89 -5.16
C ASP A 107 -2.90 -12.84 -3.94
N LEU A 108 -3.97 -13.61 -3.79
CA LEU A 108 -4.07 -14.65 -2.78
C LEU A 108 -3.26 -15.88 -3.21
N THR A 109 -2.33 -16.30 -2.36
CA THR A 109 -1.51 -17.50 -2.57
C THR A 109 -1.82 -18.58 -1.55
N ALA A 110 -1.36 -19.81 -1.82
CA ALA A 110 -1.49 -20.91 -0.88
C ALA A 110 -0.74 -20.62 0.45
N GLU A 111 0.40 -19.95 0.37
CA GLU A 111 1.17 -19.52 1.54
C GLU A 111 0.39 -18.54 2.41
N GLN A 112 -0.32 -17.59 1.80
CA GLN A 112 -1.17 -16.64 2.54
C GLN A 112 -2.35 -17.33 3.21
N VAL A 113 -2.96 -18.32 2.54
CA VAL A 113 -4.02 -19.13 3.15
C VAL A 113 -3.49 -19.89 4.35
N SER A 114 -2.31 -20.51 4.24
CA SER A 114 -1.67 -21.21 5.35
C SER A 114 -1.34 -20.26 6.50
N LEU A 115 -0.82 -19.09 6.19
CA LEU A 115 -0.52 -18.06 7.19
C LEU A 115 -1.78 -17.54 7.88
N ALA A 116 -2.88 -17.38 7.15
CA ALA A 116 -4.17 -16.98 7.69
C ALA A 116 -4.76 -18.05 8.61
N ASP A 117 -4.57 -19.33 8.29
CA ASP A 117 -5.01 -20.44 9.14
C ASP A 117 -4.22 -20.51 10.45
N GLU A 118 -2.91 -20.33 10.39
CA GLU A 118 -2.00 -20.38 11.55
C GLU A 118 -2.06 -19.10 12.43
N SER A 119 -2.37 -17.96 11.84
CA SER A 119 -2.23 -16.65 12.49
C SER A 119 -3.39 -15.73 12.14
N ARG A 120 -4.52 -15.92 12.80
CA ARG A 120 -5.73 -15.10 12.60
C ARG A 120 -6.04 -14.26 13.83
N PRO A 121 -6.55 -13.02 13.65
CA PRO A 121 -6.94 -12.17 14.77
C PRO A 121 -8.25 -12.59 15.42
N ASN A 122 -9.14 -13.24 14.67
CA ASN A 122 -10.49 -13.67 15.06
C ASN A 122 -11.00 -14.77 14.10
N ASP A 123 -12.29 -15.08 14.18
CA ASP A 123 -12.93 -16.10 13.34
C ASP A 123 -13.41 -15.58 11.98
N ASP A 124 -13.27 -14.30 11.69
CA ASP A 124 -13.62 -13.73 10.40
C ASP A 124 -12.58 -14.14 9.33
N PRO A 125 -13.00 -14.86 8.27
CA PRO A 125 -12.08 -15.34 7.24
C PRO A 125 -11.46 -14.21 6.42
N PHE A 126 -12.13 -13.08 6.26
CA PHE A 126 -11.59 -11.93 5.54
C PHE A 126 -10.51 -11.24 6.37
N ASP A 127 -10.76 -10.99 7.64
CA ASP A 127 -9.77 -10.44 8.56
C ASP A 127 -8.51 -11.31 8.62
N ALA A 128 -8.67 -12.64 8.64
CA ALA A 128 -7.56 -13.58 8.62
C ALA A 128 -6.70 -13.42 7.35
N LEU A 129 -7.31 -13.36 6.17
CA LEU A 129 -6.60 -13.22 4.89
C LEU A 129 -5.98 -11.83 4.71
N ILE A 130 -6.67 -10.78 5.12
CA ILE A 130 -6.16 -9.41 5.05
C ILE A 130 -4.97 -9.23 5.98
N CYS A 131 -5.05 -9.73 7.21
CA CYS A 131 -3.94 -9.72 8.15
C CYS A 131 -2.76 -10.57 7.64
N ALA A 132 -3.02 -11.73 7.02
CA ALA A 132 -1.97 -12.53 6.39
C ALA A 132 -1.23 -11.76 5.29
N SER A 133 -1.95 -10.98 4.49
CA SER A 133 -1.33 -10.10 3.48
C SER A 133 -0.40 -9.06 4.11
N ALA A 134 -0.83 -8.43 5.21
CA ALA A 134 -0.02 -7.44 5.91
C ALA A 134 1.22 -8.06 6.58
N LEU A 135 1.09 -9.27 7.13
CA LEU A 135 2.20 -10.03 7.70
C LEU A 135 3.21 -10.44 6.61
N ASP A 136 2.74 -10.97 5.49
CA ASP A 136 3.58 -11.41 4.37
C ASP A 136 4.38 -10.25 3.77
N LEU A 137 3.74 -9.11 3.55
CA LEU A 137 4.38 -7.89 3.07
C LEU A 137 5.21 -7.15 4.12
N GLN A 138 5.03 -7.48 5.41
CA GLN A 138 5.63 -6.75 6.54
C GLN A 138 5.28 -5.25 6.52
N LEU A 139 4.05 -4.93 6.14
CA LEU A 139 3.56 -3.56 6.02
C LEU A 139 2.45 -3.27 7.03
N PRO A 140 2.27 -2.00 7.40
CA PRO A 140 1.16 -1.61 8.26
C PRO A 140 -0.17 -1.75 7.52
N LEU A 141 -1.20 -2.14 8.26
CA LEU A 141 -2.57 -2.30 7.81
C LEU A 141 -3.40 -1.06 8.17
N ILE A 142 -4.03 -0.46 7.18
CA ILE A 142 -5.03 0.60 7.41
C ILE A 142 -6.33 -0.10 7.80
N THR A 143 -6.69 -0.01 9.06
CA THR A 143 -7.91 -0.62 9.62
C THR A 143 -8.36 0.08 10.89
N ARG A 144 -9.67 0.13 11.13
CA ARG A 144 -10.27 0.55 12.41
C ARG A 144 -10.79 -0.61 13.24
N ASP A 145 -10.60 -1.84 12.77
CA ASP A 145 -11.11 -3.03 13.46
C ASP A 145 -10.44 -3.22 14.82
N GLY A 146 -11.25 -3.21 15.88
CA GLY A 146 -10.76 -3.35 17.26
C GLY A 146 -10.05 -4.67 17.52
N PRO A 147 -10.66 -5.82 17.19
CA PRO A 147 -10.02 -7.13 17.32
C PRO A 147 -8.66 -7.23 16.61
N ILE A 148 -8.51 -6.68 15.42
CA ILE A 148 -7.22 -6.65 14.70
C ILE A 148 -6.20 -5.80 15.47
N GLN A 149 -6.61 -4.63 15.95
CA GLN A 149 -5.73 -3.75 16.73
C GLN A 149 -5.28 -4.41 18.04
N GLU A 150 -6.20 -5.06 18.76
CA GLU A 150 -5.92 -5.76 20.02
C GLU A 150 -5.02 -6.99 19.82
N TRP A 151 -5.14 -7.69 18.70
CA TRP A 151 -4.30 -8.82 18.34
C TRP A 151 -2.82 -8.47 18.27
N GLY A 152 -2.49 -7.26 17.80
CA GLY A 152 -1.18 -6.65 17.93
C GLY A 152 -0.06 -7.26 17.10
N ARG A 153 -0.33 -8.23 16.22
CA ARG A 153 0.70 -8.87 15.37
C ARG A 153 0.96 -8.10 14.06
N VAL A 154 0.08 -7.18 13.73
CA VAL A 154 0.19 -6.28 12.58
C VAL A 154 0.17 -4.85 13.10
N ARG A 155 1.08 -4.02 12.61
CA ARG A 155 0.99 -2.58 12.90
C ARG A 155 -0.22 -2.00 12.19
N THR A 156 -1.10 -1.34 12.92
CA THR A 156 -2.33 -0.77 12.39
C THR A 156 -2.26 0.76 12.30
N ILE A 157 -2.96 1.31 11.33
CA ILE A 157 -3.13 2.76 11.13
C ILE A 157 -4.61 3.06 11.13
N TRP A 158 -4.96 3.94 12.08
CA TRP A 158 -6.28 4.55 12.14
C TRP A 158 -6.22 5.93 12.79
#